data_b84a378f5aebeced2140c5eb2a8f8fb5
#
_entry.id   b84a378f5aebeced2140c5eb2a8f8fb5
#
_cell.length_a   1.000
_cell.length_b   1.000
_cell.length_c   1.000
_cell.angle_alpha   90.00
_cell.angle_beta   90.00
_cell.angle_gamma   90.00
#
_symmetry.space_group_name_H-M   'P 1'
#
loop_
_entity.id
_entity.type
_entity.pdbx_description
1 polymer ?
#
loop_
_entity_poly.entity_id
_entity_poly.type
_entity_poly.pdbx_seq_one_letter_code
_entity_poly.pdbx_strand_id
1 'polypeptide(L)'
;AESYSRAVMKAAQMTDKPLALASNYSMAGDSDLAIRLRQAGVPLLRGTRNALLAVCHVMNDRDYRDRHDRHARARATTPAAPSPDGQMVTRWRSRLGEKGPVTEADGLAMLSDFGLVTPGMARVASLHELEAALSDMHFPVVIKTAEDYAHKSDVGGVRLNITDAVAASAAYQDIALRLGPQALVMEMVPSGTELSLGAIYDPGFGPVVIVSAGGVMIEFLADKVAARAPFDADDARHLLGELRISELLAGYRGQPPANMEAVVTVSYTHLTLPTTGSV
;
A
#
# COMPACT_ATOMS: atom_id res chain seq x y z
N ALA A 1 -30.15 23.37 -30.76
CA ALA A 1 -29.95 23.16 -29.29
C ALA A 1 -31.30 22.95 -28.58
N GLU A 2 -32.30 23.78 -28.83
CA GLU A 2 -33.59 23.77 -28.11
C GLU A 2 -34.44 22.51 -28.33
N SER A 3 -34.39 21.89 -29.52
CA SER A 3 -35.13 20.65 -29.80
C SER A 3 -34.53 19.44 -29.05
N TYR A 4 -33.20 19.37 -28.96
CA TYR A 4 -32.50 18.30 -28.21
C TYR A 4 -32.78 18.39 -26.70
N SER A 5 -32.73 19.59 -26.13
CA SER A 5 -32.96 19.76 -24.69
C SER A 5 -34.42 19.46 -24.33
N ARG A 6 -35.38 19.82 -25.15
CA ARG A 6 -36.78 19.41 -24.95
C ARG A 6 -36.95 17.89 -25.00
N ALA A 7 -36.30 17.24 -25.94
CA ALA A 7 -36.36 15.78 -26.07
C ALA A 7 -35.76 15.08 -24.84
N VAL A 8 -34.59 15.56 -24.32
CA VAL A 8 -33.96 15.00 -23.15
C VAL A 8 -34.76 15.25 -21.86
N MET A 9 -35.33 16.44 -21.69
CA MET A 9 -36.21 16.74 -20.54
C MET A 9 -37.47 15.86 -20.57
N LYS A 10 -38.04 15.59 -21.75
CA LYS A 10 -39.17 14.66 -21.91
C LYS A 10 -38.76 13.22 -21.61
N ALA A 11 -37.61 12.80 -22.11
CA ALA A 11 -37.08 11.47 -21.82
C ALA A 11 -36.80 11.25 -20.30
N ALA A 12 -36.32 12.28 -19.60
CA ALA A 12 -36.11 12.22 -18.15
C ALA A 12 -37.38 11.96 -17.33
N GLN A 13 -38.54 12.34 -17.86
CA GLN A 13 -39.85 12.04 -17.25
C GLN A 13 -40.34 10.62 -17.51
N MET A 14 -39.72 9.92 -18.48
CA MET A 14 -40.14 8.61 -18.95
C MET A 14 -39.24 7.46 -18.50
N THR A 15 -38.19 7.75 -17.73
CA THR A 15 -37.23 6.74 -17.30
C THR A 15 -36.63 7.11 -15.95
N ASP A 16 -36.35 6.09 -15.15
CA ASP A 16 -35.59 6.22 -13.88
C ASP A 16 -34.06 6.18 -14.11
N LYS A 17 -33.62 6.00 -15.35
CA LYS A 17 -32.19 6.00 -15.68
C LYS A 17 -31.62 7.43 -15.61
N PRO A 18 -30.40 7.60 -15.08
CA PRO A 18 -29.75 8.91 -15.08
C PRO A 18 -29.49 9.39 -16.50
N LEU A 19 -29.93 10.60 -16.81
CA LEU A 19 -29.71 11.26 -18.10
C LEU A 19 -28.90 12.51 -17.90
N ALA A 20 -27.97 12.79 -18.82
CA ALA A 20 -27.20 14.01 -18.87
C ALA A 20 -27.13 14.52 -20.32
N LEU A 21 -27.00 15.83 -20.48
CA LEU A 21 -26.74 16.44 -21.79
C LEU A 21 -25.27 16.89 -21.83
N ALA A 22 -24.49 16.43 -22.79
CA ALA A 22 -23.12 16.87 -22.99
C ALA A 22 -23.05 17.96 -24.08
N SER A 23 -22.27 19.02 -23.80
CA SER A 23 -21.94 20.06 -24.75
C SER A 23 -20.46 19.99 -25.13
N ASN A 24 -20.15 20.12 -26.40
CA ASN A 24 -18.78 20.19 -26.91
C ASN A 24 -18.05 21.50 -26.48
N TYR A 25 -18.82 22.51 -26.06
CA TYR A 25 -18.28 23.81 -25.66
C TYR A 25 -18.14 23.89 -24.14
N SER A 26 -16.93 24.20 -23.67
CA SER A 26 -16.64 24.43 -22.24
C SER A 26 -17.25 25.74 -21.70
N MET A 27 -17.47 26.71 -22.58
CA MET A 27 -17.97 28.07 -22.28
C MET A 27 -19.50 28.22 -22.41
N ALA A 28 -20.26 27.13 -22.49
CA ALA A 28 -21.71 27.22 -22.43
C ALA A 28 -22.14 27.78 -21.06
N GLY A 29 -22.27 29.09 -20.97
CA GLY A 29 -22.54 29.83 -19.74
C GLY A 29 -23.90 29.49 -19.10
N ASP A 30 -24.27 30.19 -18.06
CA ASP A 30 -25.57 30.10 -17.38
C ASP A 30 -26.67 30.62 -18.31
N SER A 31 -26.98 29.83 -19.34
CA SER A 31 -28.10 30.12 -20.20
C SER A 31 -29.39 29.65 -19.53
N ASP A 32 -30.51 30.29 -19.85
CA ASP A 32 -31.86 29.87 -19.41
C ASP A 32 -32.09 28.37 -19.68
N LEU A 33 -31.43 27.83 -20.71
CA LEU A 33 -31.45 26.44 -21.06
C LEU A 33 -30.78 25.54 -20.00
N ALA A 34 -29.61 25.95 -19.49
CA ALA A 34 -28.90 25.21 -18.44
C ALA A 34 -29.71 25.19 -17.13
N ILE A 35 -30.39 26.29 -16.82
CA ILE A 35 -31.26 26.38 -15.65
C ILE A 35 -32.45 25.43 -15.79
N ARG A 36 -33.13 25.45 -16.94
CA ARG A 36 -34.29 24.57 -17.21
C ARG A 36 -33.90 23.08 -17.21
N LEU A 37 -32.74 22.72 -17.75
CA LEU A 37 -32.23 21.34 -17.71
C LEU A 37 -31.99 20.90 -16.27
N ARG A 38 -31.34 21.75 -15.46
CA ARG A 38 -31.07 21.46 -14.04
C ARG A 38 -32.36 21.28 -13.24
N GLN A 39 -33.38 22.14 -13.49
CA GLN A 39 -34.70 22.01 -12.86
C GLN A 39 -35.43 20.72 -13.26
N ALA A 40 -35.17 20.20 -14.45
CA ALA A 40 -35.68 18.93 -14.94
C ALA A 40 -34.84 17.71 -14.48
N GLY A 41 -33.85 17.90 -13.62
CA GLY A 41 -32.97 16.84 -13.13
C GLY A 41 -31.94 16.34 -14.17
N VAL A 42 -31.74 17.09 -15.26
CA VAL A 42 -30.79 16.74 -16.33
C VAL A 42 -29.54 17.62 -16.21
N PRO A 43 -28.41 17.13 -15.73
CA PRO A 43 -27.18 17.90 -15.67
C PRO A 43 -26.65 18.22 -17.08
N LEU A 44 -26.16 19.43 -17.27
CA LEU A 44 -25.43 19.85 -18.46
C LEU A 44 -23.93 19.71 -18.21
N LEU A 45 -23.30 18.75 -18.88
CA LEU A 45 -21.86 18.49 -18.81
C LEU A 45 -21.15 19.31 -19.88
N ARG A 46 -20.18 20.15 -19.47
CA ARG A 46 -19.52 21.10 -20.35
C ARG A 46 -18.14 20.61 -20.79
N GLY A 47 -17.91 20.65 -22.11
CA GLY A 47 -16.68 20.17 -22.74
C GLY A 47 -16.62 18.65 -22.84
N THR A 48 -16.27 18.14 -23.99
CA THR A 48 -16.28 16.69 -24.29
C THR A 48 -15.45 15.88 -23.28
N ARG A 49 -14.21 16.33 -23.03
CA ARG A 49 -13.32 15.64 -22.08
C ARG A 49 -13.90 15.58 -20.67
N ASN A 50 -14.38 16.71 -20.17
CA ASN A 50 -14.92 16.79 -18.81
C ASN A 50 -16.24 16.01 -18.69
N ALA A 51 -17.06 16.01 -19.74
CA ALA A 51 -18.28 15.20 -19.79
C ALA A 51 -17.98 13.71 -19.71
N LEU A 52 -17.01 13.21 -20.49
CA LEU A 52 -16.59 11.81 -20.45
C LEU A 52 -15.99 11.43 -19.10
N LEU A 53 -15.13 12.28 -18.53
CA LEU A 53 -14.57 12.04 -17.20
C LEU A 53 -15.66 12.00 -16.12
N ALA A 54 -16.64 12.89 -16.16
CA ALA A 54 -17.76 12.88 -15.21
C ALA A 54 -18.55 11.57 -15.28
N VAL A 55 -18.82 11.07 -16.49
CA VAL A 55 -19.48 9.77 -16.68
C VAL A 55 -18.61 8.65 -16.14
N CYS A 56 -17.32 8.61 -16.46
CA CYS A 56 -16.38 7.61 -15.93
C CYS A 56 -16.37 7.62 -14.39
N HIS A 57 -16.32 8.79 -13.76
CA HIS A 57 -16.32 8.88 -12.30
C HIS A 57 -17.63 8.36 -11.68
N VAL A 58 -18.78 8.67 -12.27
CA VAL A 58 -20.06 8.13 -11.78
C VAL A 58 -20.15 6.62 -11.96
N MET A 59 -19.64 6.08 -13.07
CA MET A 59 -19.59 4.62 -13.28
C MET A 59 -18.65 3.95 -12.28
N ASN A 60 -17.47 4.50 -12.07
CA ASN A 60 -16.51 3.99 -11.10
C ASN A 60 -17.05 4.02 -9.67
N ASP A 61 -17.73 5.12 -9.27
CA ASP A 61 -18.39 5.22 -7.96
C ASP A 61 -19.50 4.17 -7.79
N ARG A 62 -20.33 3.95 -8.83
CA ARG A 62 -21.32 2.88 -8.82
C ARG A 62 -20.67 1.52 -8.63
N ASP A 63 -19.64 1.21 -9.43
CA ASP A 63 -18.96 -0.08 -9.38
C ASP A 63 -18.23 -0.30 -8.04
N TYR A 64 -17.71 0.79 -7.44
CA TYR A 64 -17.16 0.77 -6.09
C TYR A 64 -18.25 0.46 -5.06
N ARG A 65 -19.40 1.13 -5.11
CA ARG A 65 -20.52 0.89 -4.17
C ARG A 65 -21.06 -0.52 -4.31
N ASP A 66 -21.25 -1.01 -5.53
CA ASP A 66 -21.74 -2.36 -5.80
C ASP A 66 -20.76 -3.43 -5.27
N ARG A 67 -19.45 -3.20 -5.34
CA ARG A 67 -18.45 -4.07 -4.72
C ARG A 67 -18.53 -3.99 -3.21
N HIS A 68 -18.52 -2.78 -2.66
CA HIS A 68 -18.57 -2.56 -1.21
C HIS A 68 -19.81 -3.22 -0.57
N ASP A 69 -20.97 -3.09 -1.18
CA ASP A 69 -22.21 -3.70 -0.71
C ASP A 69 -22.17 -5.24 -0.79
N ARG A 70 -21.59 -5.80 -1.85
CA ARG A 70 -21.38 -7.25 -1.96
C ARG A 70 -20.43 -7.76 -0.90
N HIS A 71 -19.33 -7.07 -0.65
CA HIS A 71 -18.37 -7.43 0.39
C HIS A 71 -18.94 -7.28 1.79
N ALA A 72 -19.71 -6.23 2.06
CA ALA A 72 -20.42 -6.08 3.34
C ALA A 72 -21.38 -7.24 3.62
N ARG A 73 -22.11 -7.69 2.59
CA ARG A 73 -23.00 -8.88 2.69
C ARG A 73 -22.19 -10.17 2.86
N ALA A 74 -21.11 -10.35 2.12
CA ALA A 74 -20.24 -11.52 2.25
C ALA A 74 -19.61 -11.58 3.66
N ARG A 75 -19.14 -10.46 4.20
CA ARG A 75 -18.60 -10.39 5.58
C ARG A 75 -19.65 -10.76 6.64
N ALA A 76 -20.91 -10.39 6.44
CA ALA A 76 -21.97 -10.74 7.37
C ALA A 76 -22.26 -12.26 7.41
N THR A 77 -21.88 -13.00 6.36
CA THR A 77 -22.10 -14.44 6.22
C THR A 77 -20.85 -15.30 6.37
N THR A 78 -19.66 -14.69 6.27
CA THR A 78 -18.39 -15.40 6.41
C THR A 78 -17.92 -15.36 7.87
N PRO A 79 -17.49 -16.50 8.45
CA PRO A 79 -16.88 -16.50 9.77
C PRO A 79 -15.73 -15.49 9.79
N ALA A 80 -15.66 -14.68 10.84
CA ALA A 80 -14.57 -13.74 11.02
C ALA A 80 -13.24 -14.49 10.94
N ALA A 81 -12.27 -13.96 10.16
CA ALA A 81 -10.92 -14.45 10.22
C ALA A 81 -10.43 -14.46 11.67
N PRO A 82 -9.63 -15.45 12.09
CA PRO A 82 -9.13 -15.50 13.45
C PRO A 82 -8.49 -14.15 13.79
N SER A 83 -9.01 -13.51 14.81
CA SER A 83 -8.44 -12.25 15.31
C SER A 83 -7.01 -12.52 15.77
N PRO A 84 -6.06 -11.61 15.50
CA PRO A 84 -4.72 -11.71 16.05
C PRO A 84 -4.79 -11.92 17.58
N ASP A 85 -3.82 -12.64 18.14
CA ASP A 85 -3.74 -12.84 19.59
C ASP A 85 -3.80 -11.48 20.30
N GLY A 86 -4.80 -11.32 21.19
CA GLY A 86 -5.03 -10.08 21.92
C GLY A 86 -3.84 -9.65 22.77
N GLN A 87 -3.05 -10.61 23.28
CA GLN A 87 -1.82 -10.32 24.04
C GLN A 87 -0.75 -9.76 23.12
N MET A 88 -0.59 -10.31 21.91
CA MET A 88 0.35 -9.83 20.91
C MET A 88 -0.03 -8.40 20.45
N VAL A 89 -1.28 -8.15 20.15
CA VAL A 89 -1.78 -6.81 19.79
C VAL A 89 -1.50 -5.81 20.93
N THR A 90 -1.79 -6.18 22.18
CA THR A 90 -1.52 -5.31 23.34
C THR A 90 -0.05 -5.02 23.51
N ARG A 91 0.82 -6.03 23.37
CA ARG A 91 2.28 -5.85 23.42
C ARG A 91 2.77 -4.83 22.40
N TRP A 92 2.35 -4.97 21.15
CA TRP A 92 2.79 -4.05 20.09
C TRP A 92 2.18 -2.66 20.22
N ARG A 93 0.94 -2.53 20.68
CA ARG A 93 0.35 -1.21 21.01
C ARG A 93 1.13 -0.50 22.09
N SER A 94 1.52 -1.20 23.16
CA SER A 94 2.36 -0.63 24.22
C SER A 94 3.70 -0.17 23.65
N ARG A 95 4.38 -1.01 22.85
CA ARG A 95 5.68 -0.69 22.24
C ARG A 95 5.59 0.51 21.27
N LEU A 96 4.54 0.60 20.47
CA LEU A 96 4.31 1.73 19.56
C LEU A 96 3.89 3.01 20.28
N GLY A 97 3.31 2.90 21.48
CA GLY A 97 2.96 4.03 22.34
C GLY A 97 4.16 4.60 23.13
N GLU A 98 5.29 3.90 23.18
CA GLU A 98 6.49 4.40 23.81
C GLU A 98 7.10 5.55 22.99
N LYS A 99 7.69 6.52 23.68
CA LYS A 99 8.39 7.63 23.02
C LYS A 99 9.67 7.11 22.35
N GLY A 100 9.76 7.27 21.06
CA GLY A 100 10.94 6.94 20.27
C GLY A 100 10.60 6.28 18.93
N PRO A 101 11.51 6.27 17.98
CA PRO A 101 11.29 5.65 16.68
C PRO A 101 11.21 4.12 16.85
N VAL A 102 10.33 3.50 16.06
CA VAL A 102 10.32 2.05 15.90
C VAL A 102 11.52 1.68 15.03
N THR A 103 12.40 0.84 15.56
CA THR A 103 13.57 0.41 14.80
C THR A 103 13.18 -0.57 13.69
N GLU A 104 14.04 -0.72 12.68
CA GLU A 104 13.86 -1.72 11.62
C GLU A 104 13.66 -3.14 12.18
N ALA A 105 14.45 -3.51 13.18
CA ALA A 105 14.33 -4.81 13.84
C ALA A 105 12.99 -4.99 14.59
N ASP A 106 12.51 -3.95 15.28
CA ASP A 106 11.19 -4.02 15.94
C ASP A 106 10.07 -4.12 14.91
N GLY A 107 10.17 -3.38 13.80
CA GLY A 107 9.19 -3.44 12.70
C GLY A 107 9.12 -4.83 12.08
N LEU A 108 10.27 -5.44 11.76
CA LEU A 108 10.33 -6.79 11.22
C LEU A 108 9.84 -7.84 12.21
N ALA A 109 10.18 -7.71 13.50
CA ALA A 109 9.66 -8.60 14.55
C ALA A 109 8.13 -8.50 14.65
N MET A 110 7.58 -7.27 14.59
CA MET A 110 6.14 -7.06 14.56
C MET A 110 5.50 -7.75 13.35
N LEU A 111 6.04 -7.54 12.15
CA LEU A 111 5.52 -8.16 10.92
C LEU A 111 5.54 -9.68 11.01
N SER A 112 6.62 -10.25 11.54
CA SER A 112 6.75 -11.69 11.77
C SER A 112 5.69 -12.23 12.74
N ASP A 113 5.45 -11.54 13.86
CA ASP A 113 4.41 -11.90 14.81
C ASP A 113 3.02 -11.91 14.19
N PHE A 114 2.76 -11.00 13.24
CA PHE A 114 1.52 -10.96 12.47
C PHE A 114 1.49 -11.92 11.28
N GLY A 115 2.46 -12.84 11.19
CA GLY A 115 2.48 -13.93 10.22
C GLY A 115 3.08 -13.59 8.86
N LEU A 116 3.75 -12.45 8.72
CA LEU A 116 4.49 -12.16 7.50
C LEU A 116 5.85 -12.85 7.52
N VAL A 117 6.27 -13.35 6.36
CA VAL A 117 7.60 -13.92 6.20
C VAL A 117 8.62 -12.77 6.20
N THR A 118 9.51 -12.81 7.18
CA THR A 118 10.61 -11.86 7.32
C THR A 118 11.95 -12.58 7.15
N PRO A 119 13.00 -11.90 6.67
CA PRO A 119 14.33 -12.50 6.63
C PRO A 119 14.84 -12.80 8.04
N GLY A 120 15.64 -13.83 8.19
CA GLY A 120 16.38 -14.10 9.42
C GLY A 120 17.21 -12.88 9.79
N MET A 121 17.15 -12.46 11.06
CA MET A 121 17.86 -11.28 11.53
C MET A 121 18.29 -11.41 12.99
N ALA A 122 19.38 -10.71 13.35
CA ALA A 122 19.81 -10.56 14.73
C ALA A 122 20.42 -9.17 14.97
N ARG A 123 20.20 -8.63 16.17
CA ARG A 123 20.93 -7.47 16.66
C ARG A 123 22.21 -7.96 17.31
N VAL A 124 23.32 -7.30 17.02
CA VAL A 124 24.64 -7.65 17.54
C VAL A 124 25.36 -6.38 17.97
N ALA A 125 26.12 -6.49 19.05
CA ALA A 125 26.95 -5.42 19.60
C ALA A 125 28.43 -5.85 19.80
N SER A 126 28.77 -7.09 19.41
CA SER A 126 30.12 -7.64 19.52
C SER A 126 30.35 -8.68 18.39
N LEU A 127 31.65 -8.99 18.13
CA LEU A 127 32.01 -10.08 17.22
C LEU A 127 31.48 -11.42 17.69
N HIS A 128 31.49 -11.68 18.97
CA HIS A 128 30.99 -12.91 19.54
C HIS A 128 29.49 -13.11 19.28
N GLU A 129 28.71 -12.03 19.45
CA GLU A 129 27.29 -12.06 19.13
C GLU A 129 27.03 -12.23 17.61
N LEU A 130 27.87 -11.58 16.77
CA LEU A 130 27.80 -11.76 15.32
C LEU A 130 28.08 -13.21 14.92
N GLU A 131 29.14 -13.84 15.43
CA GLU A 131 29.48 -15.23 15.15
C GLU A 131 28.36 -16.18 15.58
N ALA A 132 27.79 -15.97 16.75
CA ALA A 132 26.65 -16.73 17.23
C ALA A 132 25.44 -16.59 16.30
N ALA A 133 25.11 -15.36 15.87
CA ALA A 133 23.98 -15.09 14.99
C ALA A 133 24.18 -15.74 13.60
N LEU A 134 25.39 -15.69 13.06
CA LEU A 134 25.70 -16.25 11.73
C LEU A 134 25.59 -17.78 11.69
N SER A 135 25.67 -18.48 12.81
CA SER A 135 25.52 -19.94 12.85
C SER A 135 24.13 -20.42 12.41
N ASP A 136 23.12 -19.59 12.59
CA ASP A 136 21.72 -19.88 12.29
C ASP A 136 21.21 -19.19 11.01
N MET A 137 22.08 -18.47 10.29
CA MET A 137 21.71 -17.68 9.12
C MET A 137 22.27 -18.28 7.83
N HIS A 138 21.53 -18.04 6.73
CA HIS A 138 21.96 -18.41 5.37
C HIS A 138 22.67 -17.22 4.70
N PHE A 139 23.83 -17.48 4.12
CA PHE A 139 24.52 -16.51 3.28
C PHE A 139 23.89 -16.40 1.88
N PRO A 140 23.96 -15.25 1.21
CA PRO A 140 24.62 -14.01 1.66
C PRO A 140 23.81 -13.26 2.74
N VAL A 141 24.52 -12.50 3.56
CA VAL A 141 23.91 -11.62 4.57
C VAL A 141 24.21 -10.16 4.29
N VAL A 142 23.45 -9.28 4.92
CA VAL A 142 23.68 -7.83 4.99
C VAL A 142 23.96 -7.45 6.44
N ILE A 143 24.91 -6.53 6.65
CA ILE A 143 25.15 -5.91 7.95
C ILE A 143 24.84 -4.42 7.82
N LYS A 144 24.02 -3.91 8.74
CA LYS A 144 23.62 -2.50 8.80
C LYS A 144 23.93 -1.94 10.19
N THR A 145 24.41 -0.70 10.28
CA THR A 145 24.47 -0.03 11.58
C THR A 145 23.05 0.05 12.19
N ALA A 146 22.94 -0.22 13.49
CA ALA A 146 21.72 -0.04 14.26
C ALA A 146 21.74 1.25 15.10
N GLU A 147 22.81 2.04 15.00
CA GLU A 147 22.90 3.37 15.59
C GLU A 147 21.95 4.35 14.89
N ASP A 148 21.65 5.46 15.55
CA ASP A 148 20.65 6.44 15.10
C ASP A 148 21.21 7.36 13.99
N TYR A 149 21.20 6.85 12.78
CA TYR A 149 21.55 7.61 11.57
C TYR A 149 20.34 7.70 10.63
N ALA A 150 19.98 8.91 10.21
CA ALA A 150 18.85 9.17 9.33
C ALA A 150 18.98 8.46 7.96
N HIS A 151 20.20 8.43 7.39
CA HIS A 151 20.52 7.81 6.11
C HIS A 151 21.74 6.89 6.25
N LYS A 152 21.49 5.66 6.68
CA LYS A 152 22.53 4.66 6.95
C LYS A 152 23.44 4.36 5.76
N SER A 153 22.89 4.39 4.54
CA SER A 153 23.65 4.14 3.32
C SER A 153 24.66 5.27 3.01
N ASP A 154 24.30 6.52 3.27
CA ASP A 154 25.12 7.68 2.96
C ASP A 154 26.39 7.74 3.81
N VAL A 155 26.30 7.26 5.05
CA VAL A 155 27.43 7.14 5.98
C VAL A 155 28.23 5.85 5.81
N GLY A 156 27.89 5.04 4.80
CA GLY A 156 28.50 3.73 4.57
C GLY A 156 28.20 2.73 5.69
N GLY A 157 27.06 2.89 6.35
CA GLY A 157 26.59 2.03 7.43
C GLY A 157 25.88 0.75 6.98
N VAL A 158 25.93 0.42 5.67
CA VAL A 158 25.33 -0.79 5.10
C VAL A 158 26.37 -1.54 4.27
N ARG A 159 26.51 -2.83 4.51
CA ARG A 159 27.34 -3.76 3.73
C ARG A 159 26.47 -4.90 3.21
N LEU A 160 26.34 -4.98 1.90
CA LEU A 160 25.54 -5.96 1.17
C LEU A 160 26.40 -7.11 0.64
N ASN A 161 25.75 -8.22 0.27
CA ASN A 161 26.36 -9.37 -0.43
C ASN A 161 27.56 -9.98 0.33
N ILE A 162 27.43 -10.10 1.62
CA ILE A 162 28.45 -10.73 2.47
C ILE A 162 28.25 -12.25 2.36
N THR A 163 29.25 -12.96 1.84
CA THR A 163 29.12 -14.37 1.45
C THR A 163 29.67 -15.38 2.43
N ASP A 164 30.41 -14.91 3.44
CA ASP A 164 31.02 -15.79 4.47
C ASP A 164 31.26 -15.05 5.79
N ALA A 165 31.58 -15.82 6.84
CA ALA A 165 31.76 -15.31 8.18
C ALA A 165 33.01 -14.41 8.33
N VAL A 166 34.04 -14.61 7.52
CA VAL A 166 35.25 -13.79 7.56
C VAL A 166 34.95 -12.39 7.02
N ALA A 167 34.28 -12.34 5.89
CA ALA A 167 33.82 -11.08 5.31
C ALA A 167 32.81 -10.37 6.23
N ALA A 168 31.94 -11.12 6.92
CA ALA A 168 30.99 -10.58 7.88
C ALA A 168 31.71 -9.93 9.08
N SER A 169 32.70 -10.60 9.64
CA SER A 169 33.50 -10.09 10.75
C SER A 169 34.26 -8.81 10.36
N ALA A 170 34.87 -8.77 9.19
CA ALA A 170 35.55 -7.59 8.68
C ALA A 170 34.59 -6.41 8.44
N ALA A 171 33.41 -6.68 7.84
CA ALA A 171 32.39 -5.67 7.62
C ALA A 171 31.83 -5.09 8.92
N TYR A 172 31.57 -5.94 9.92
CA TYR A 172 31.13 -5.51 11.24
C TYR A 172 32.18 -4.65 11.93
N GLN A 173 33.46 -5.07 11.95
CA GLN A 173 34.53 -4.30 12.54
C GLN A 173 34.68 -2.91 11.93
N ASP A 174 34.60 -2.80 10.60
CA ASP A 174 34.63 -1.51 9.91
C ASP A 174 33.46 -0.61 10.33
N ILE A 175 32.23 -1.14 10.36
CA ILE A 175 31.06 -0.40 10.82
C ILE A 175 31.18 0.00 12.28
N ALA A 176 31.55 -0.95 13.15
CA ALA A 176 31.65 -0.73 14.60
C ALA A 176 32.69 0.35 14.94
N LEU A 177 33.84 0.35 14.27
CA LEU A 177 34.89 1.33 14.45
C LEU A 177 34.48 2.76 14.08
N ARG A 178 33.70 2.91 13.01
CA ARG A 178 33.32 4.21 12.47
C ARG A 178 32.01 4.77 13.02
N LEU A 179 31.05 3.90 13.26
CA LEU A 179 29.67 4.31 13.51
C LEU A 179 29.12 3.87 14.87
N GLY A 180 29.84 2.97 15.57
CA GLY A 180 29.39 2.38 16.83
C GLY A 180 29.07 0.88 16.71
N PRO A 181 29.10 0.16 17.86
CA PRO A 181 29.06 -1.29 17.88
C PRO A 181 27.68 -1.90 17.57
N GLN A 182 26.60 -1.12 17.65
CA GLN A 182 25.27 -1.64 17.40
C GLN A 182 25.05 -1.89 15.92
N ALA A 183 24.78 -3.12 15.55
CA ALA A 183 24.49 -3.50 14.16
C ALA A 183 23.32 -4.49 14.09
N LEU A 184 22.70 -4.53 12.90
CA LEU A 184 21.71 -5.51 12.52
C LEU A 184 22.30 -6.37 11.40
N VAL A 185 22.42 -7.67 11.64
CA VAL A 185 22.75 -8.66 10.61
C VAL A 185 21.48 -9.32 10.14
N MET A 186 21.33 -9.49 8.81
CA MET A 186 20.14 -10.07 8.20
C MET A 186 20.51 -10.93 7.01
N GLU A 187 19.71 -11.98 6.76
CA GLU A 187 19.77 -12.71 5.51
C GLU A 187 19.36 -11.80 4.33
N MET A 188 20.05 -11.91 3.22
CA MET A 188 19.65 -11.18 2.02
C MET A 188 18.47 -11.84 1.33
N VAL A 189 17.44 -11.06 1.08
CA VAL A 189 16.31 -11.48 0.25
C VAL A 189 16.76 -11.51 -1.21
N PRO A 190 16.42 -12.59 -1.97
CA PRO A 190 16.69 -12.63 -3.40
C PRO A 190 16.08 -11.44 -4.14
N SER A 191 16.74 -11.02 -5.24
CA SER A 191 16.22 -9.95 -6.07
C SER A 191 14.85 -10.30 -6.65
N GLY A 192 13.93 -9.36 -6.65
CA GLY A 192 12.58 -9.52 -7.16
C GLY A 192 11.91 -8.18 -7.43
N THR A 193 10.64 -8.22 -7.79
CA THR A 193 9.83 -7.00 -7.93
C THR A 193 9.51 -6.46 -6.54
N GLU A 194 9.94 -5.24 -6.26
CA GLU A 194 9.71 -4.60 -4.98
C GLU A 194 8.37 -3.86 -4.95
N LEU A 195 7.62 -4.08 -3.89
CA LEU A 195 6.41 -3.32 -3.55
C LEU A 195 6.61 -2.59 -2.23
N SER A 196 6.01 -1.42 -2.11
CA SER A 196 5.92 -0.68 -0.86
C SER A 196 4.47 -0.71 -0.36
N LEU A 197 4.30 -1.14 0.88
CA LEU A 197 3.02 -1.12 1.56
C LEU A 197 3.14 -0.23 2.80
N GLY A 198 2.19 0.67 2.96
CA GLY A 198 2.14 1.56 4.11
C GLY A 198 0.72 1.71 4.63
N ALA A 199 0.59 1.97 5.92
CA ALA A 199 -0.67 2.31 6.55
C ALA A 199 -0.53 3.67 7.23
N ILE A 200 -1.47 4.55 6.98
CA ILE A 200 -1.56 5.87 7.62
C ILE A 200 -2.94 6.05 8.23
N TYR A 201 -3.03 6.90 9.23
CA TYR A 201 -4.31 7.36 9.75
C TYR A 201 -4.58 8.78 9.24
N ASP A 202 -5.65 8.92 8.46
CA ASP A 202 -6.11 10.20 7.97
C ASP A 202 -7.28 10.70 8.83
N PRO A 203 -7.26 11.94 9.34
CA PRO A 203 -8.32 12.47 10.21
C PRO A 203 -9.70 12.49 9.56
N GLY A 204 -9.78 12.61 8.23
CA GLY A 204 -11.05 12.65 7.49
C GLY A 204 -11.54 11.29 7.01
N PHE A 205 -10.59 10.37 6.68
CA PHE A 205 -10.91 9.08 6.09
C PHE A 205 -10.69 7.91 7.03
N GLY A 206 -10.03 8.10 8.16
CA GLY A 206 -9.61 7.03 9.06
C GLY A 206 -8.37 6.29 8.56
N PRO A 207 -8.21 4.99 8.88
CA PRO A 207 -7.05 4.23 8.44
C PRO A 207 -7.09 4.01 6.91
N VAL A 208 -5.98 4.31 6.25
CA VAL A 208 -5.78 4.17 4.81
C VAL A 208 -4.53 3.34 4.58
N VAL A 209 -4.64 2.31 3.74
CA VAL A 209 -3.52 1.52 3.25
C VAL A 209 -3.12 2.01 1.88
N ILE A 210 -1.82 2.17 1.67
CA ILE A 210 -1.23 2.61 0.40
C ILE A 210 -0.35 1.48 -0.11
N VAL A 211 -0.52 1.12 -1.37
CA VAL A 211 0.34 0.17 -2.07
C VAL A 211 0.96 0.87 -3.26
N SER A 212 2.25 0.69 -3.46
CA SER A 212 2.97 1.28 -4.60
C SER A 212 4.09 0.37 -5.10
N ALA A 213 4.61 0.68 -6.26
CA ALA A 213 5.91 0.16 -6.66
C ALA A 213 6.95 0.49 -5.58
N GLY A 214 7.86 -0.44 -5.31
CA GLY A 214 8.91 -0.32 -4.30
C GLY A 214 10.27 0.08 -4.87
N GLY A 215 11.27 0.17 -4.01
CA GLY A 215 12.64 0.45 -4.37
C GLY A 215 12.78 1.76 -5.16
N VAL A 216 13.71 1.77 -6.10
CA VAL A 216 13.98 2.93 -6.98
C VAL A 216 12.79 3.32 -7.86
N MET A 217 11.82 2.42 -8.05
CA MET A 217 10.65 2.67 -8.89
C MET A 217 9.63 3.60 -8.25
N ILE A 218 9.65 3.78 -6.92
CA ILE A 218 8.74 4.70 -6.19
C ILE A 218 8.80 6.11 -6.77
N GLU A 219 10.01 6.63 -6.97
CA GLU A 219 10.23 8.02 -7.38
C GLU A 219 9.92 8.23 -8.86
N PHE A 220 10.20 7.21 -9.70
CA PHE A 220 10.06 7.35 -11.15
C PHE A 220 8.65 7.08 -11.67
N LEU A 221 7.95 6.11 -11.13
CA LEU A 221 6.66 5.70 -11.67
C LEU A 221 5.49 6.47 -11.05
N ALA A 222 5.64 6.97 -9.83
CA ALA A 222 4.54 7.52 -9.03
C ALA A 222 3.29 6.59 -9.04
N ASP A 223 3.56 5.28 -9.14
CA ASP A 223 2.56 4.21 -9.29
C ASP A 223 2.11 3.77 -7.92
N LYS A 224 0.99 4.33 -7.48
CA LYS A 224 0.44 4.07 -6.16
C LYS A 224 -1.08 4.04 -6.18
N VAL A 225 -1.64 3.19 -5.35
CA VAL A 225 -3.06 3.08 -5.07
C VAL A 225 -3.29 3.16 -3.57
N ALA A 226 -4.47 3.59 -3.17
CA ALA A 226 -4.82 3.71 -1.77
C ALA A 226 -6.24 3.19 -1.55
N ALA A 227 -6.45 2.50 -0.43
CA ALA A 227 -7.75 2.07 0.01
C ALA A 227 -7.99 2.42 1.47
N ARG A 228 -9.22 2.82 1.75
CA ARG A 228 -9.68 3.00 3.12
C ARG A 228 -9.96 1.64 3.77
N ALA A 229 -9.43 1.44 4.95
CA ALA A 229 -9.74 0.25 5.75
C ALA A 229 -11.15 0.35 6.39
N PRO A 230 -11.82 -0.80 6.64
CA PRO A 230 -11.39 -2.15 6.33
C PRO A 230 -11.71 -2.54 4.89
N PHE A 231 -10.86 -3.33 4.26
CA PHE A 231 -11.09 -3.97 2.97
C PHE A 231 -10.73 -5.47 3.06
N ASP A 232 -11.10 -6.26 2.06
CA ASP A 232 -10.85 -7.70 2.06
C ASP A 232 -9.84 -8.11 0.97
N ALA A 233 -9.65 -9.42 0.81
CA ALA A 233 -8.69 -9.96 -0.15
C ALA A 233 -9.06 -9.62 -1.61
N ASP A 234 -10.34 -9.52 -1.95
CA ASP A 234 -10.78 -9.18 -3.30
C ASP A 234 -10.55 -7.68 -3.60
N ASP A 235 -10.78 -6.83 -2.60
CA ASP A 235 -10.38 -5.42 -2.67
C ASP A 235 -8.87 -5.29 -2.87
N ALA A 236 -8.07 -6.06 -2.10
CA ALA A 236 -6.61 -6.06 -2.24
C ALA A 236 -6.16 -6.49 -3.64
N ARG A 237 -6.76 -7.56 -4.21
CA ARG A 237 -6.46 -7.99 -5.59
C ARG A 237 -6.79 -6.91 -6.61
N HIS A 238 -7.92 -6.25 -6.43
CA HIS A 238 -8.32 -5.16 -7.32
C HIS A 238 -7.34 -3.99 -7.28
N LEU A 239 -6.97 -3.54 -6.09
CA LEU A 239 -5.98 -2.47 -5.89
C LEU A 239 -4.62 -2.81 -6.53
N LEU A 240 -4.14 -4.03 -6.31
CA LEU A 240 -2.90 -4.50 -6.93
C LEU A 240 -3.00 -4.51 -8.47
N GLY A 241 -4.18 -4.84 -9.01
CA GLY A 241 -4.44 -4.82 -10.46
C GLY A 241 -4.48 -3.41 -11.07
N GLU A 242 -4.72 -2.36 -10.28
CA GLU A 242 -4.70 -0.97 -10.74
C GLU A 242 -3.28 -0.40 -10.87
N LEU A 243 -2.29 -1.03 -10.23
CA LEU A 243 -0.89 -0.62 -10.34
C LEU A 243 -0.34 -0.96 -11.74
N ARG A 244 0.45 -0.07 -12.32
CA ARG A 244 1.18 -0.33 -13.57
C ARG A 244 2.17 -1.47 -13.42
N ILE A 245 2.80 -1.58 -12.25
CA ILE A 245 3.73 -2.66 -11.92
C ILE A 245 3.05 -4.03 -11.88
N SER A 246 1.71 -4.11 -11.90
CA SER A 246 0.95 -5.37 -11.95
C SER A 246 1.32 -6.25 -13.14
N GLU A 247 1.70 -5.66 -14.27
CA GLU A 247 2.19 -6.40 -15.44
C GLU A 247 3.50 -7.15 -15.15
N LEU A 248 4.40 -6.54 -14.34
CA LEU A 248 5.64 -7.20 -13.90
C LEU A 248 5.35 -8.30 -12.89
N LEU A 249 4.37 -8.08 -12.00
CA LEU A 249 3.94 -9.09 -11.03
C LEU A 249 3.28 -10.30 -11.71
N ALA A 250 2.62 -10.11 -12.83
CA ALA A 250 2.05 -11.19 -13.63
C ALA A 250 3.09 -12.03 -14.39
N GLY A 251 4.35 -11.59 -14.38
CA GLY A 251 5.44 -12.22 -15.12
C GLY A 251 5.74 -11.48 -16.43
N TYR A 252 6.99 -11.09 -16.63
CA TYR A 252 7.39 -10.30 -17.79
C TYR A 252 8.76 -10.76 -18.32
N ARG A 253 8.88 -10.90 -19.66
CA ARG A 253 10.12 -11.24 -20.37
C ARG A 253 10.87 -12.46 -19.78
N GLY A 254 10.14 -13.54 -19.47
CA GLY A 254 10.73 -14.78 -18.95
C GLY A 254 10.94 -14.80 -17.43
N GLN A 255 10.61 -13.72 -16.72
CA GLN A 255 10.51 -13.76 -15.26
C GLN A 255 9.22 -14.49 -14.85
N PRO A 256 9.26 -15.37 -13.86
CA PRO A 256 8.06 -16.04 -13.37
C PRO A 256 7.10 -15.03 -12.71
N PRO A 257 5.81 -15.32 -12.69
CA PRO A 257 4.85 -14.49 -11.96
C PRO A 257 5.15 -14.50 -10.46
N ALA A 258 4.91 -13.36 -9.81
CA ALA A 258 4.95 -13.26 -8.36
C ALA A 258 3.82 -14.09 -7.72
N ASN A 259 4.01 -14.51 -6.48
CA ASN A 259 2.93 -15.12 -5.71
C ASN A 259 1.92 -14.04 -5.27
N MET A 260 0.95 -13.75 -6.13
CA MET A 260 -0.07 -12.71 -5.90
C MET A 260 -0.89 -12.97 -4.63
N GLU A 261 -1.15 -14.23 -4.27
CA GLU A 261 -1.89 -14.55 -3.04
C GLU A 261 -1.09 -14.17 -1.79
N ALA A 262 0.23 -14.35 -1.81
CA ALA A 262 1.08 -13.88 -0.73
C ALA A 262 1.06 -12.34 -0.64
N VAL A 263 1.12 -11.62 -1.77
CA VAL A 263 1.05 -10.15 -1.80
C VAL A 263 -0.30 -9.65 -1.29
N VAL A 264 -1.40 -10.28 -1.69
CA VAL A 264 -2.75 -9.99 -1.19
C VAL A 264 -2.80 -10.19 0.32
N THR A 265 -2.27 -11.30 0.82
CA THR A 265 -2.24 -11.61 2.25
C THR A 265 -1.47 -10.54 3.02
N VAL A 266 -0.30 -10.12 2.55
CA VAL A 266 0.48 -9.03 3.17
C VAL A 266 -0.30 -7.73 3.19
N SER A 267 -0.94 -7.35 2.07
CA SER A 267 -1.70 -6.10 1.94
C SER A 267 -2.85 -6.02 2.95
N TYR A 268 -3.54 -7.13 3.15
CA TYR A 268 -4.67 -7.23 4.05
C TYR A 268 -4.23 -7.42 5.52
N THR A 269 -3.10 -8.07 5.78
CA THR A 269 -2.54 -8.21 7.15
C THR A 269 -2.15 -6.86 7.75
N HIS A 270 -1.72 -5.89 6.93
CA HIS A 270 -1.44 -4.53 7.39
C HIS A 270 -2.64 -3.86 8.07
N LEU A 271 -3.86 -4.28 7.76
CA LEU A 271 -5.09 -3.78 8.42
C LEU A 271 -5.23 -4.25 9.86
N THR A 272 -4.59 -5.37 10.21
CA THR A 272 -4.64 -5.94 11.55
C THR A 272 -3.51 -5.44 12.44
N LEU A 273 -2.55 -4.70 11.86
CA LEU A 273 -1.45 -4.09 12.63
C LEU A 273 -1.98 -3.01 13.57
N PRO A 274 -1.45 -2.94 14.79
CA PRO A 274 -1.82 -1.88 15.73
C PRO A 274 -1.35 -0.53 15.17
N THR A 275 -2.29 0.34 14.81
CA THR A 275 -2.00 1.72 14.41
C THR A 275 -2.04 2.65 15.61
N THR A 276 -1.16 3.65 15.65
CA THR A 276 -1.05 4.62 16.75
C THR A 276 -2.23 5.62 16.83
N GLY A 277 -3.24 5.47 16.00
CA GLY A 277 -4.31 6.45 15.79
C GLY A 277 -5.68 6.12 16.38
N SER A 278 -5.80 5.23 17.36
CA SER A 278 -7.05 5.02 18.09
C SER A 278 -6.94 5.53 19.51
N VAL A 279 -7.28 6.79 19.70
CA VAL A 279 -7.76 7.34 20.97
C VAL A 279 -9.23 7.63 20.81
#